data_108637a2b4101701643df84aabdc320f
#
_entry.id   108637a2b4101701643df84aabdc320f
#
_cell.length_a   1.000
_cell.length_b   1.000
_cell.length_c   1.000
_cell.angle_alpha   90.00
_cell.angle_beta   90.00
_cell.angle_gamma   90.00
#
_symmetry.space_group_name_H-M   'P 1'
#
loop_
_entity.id
_entity.type
_entity.pdbx_description
1 polymer ?
#
loop_
_entity_poly.entity_id
_entity_poly.type
_entity_poly.pdbx_seq_one_letter_code
_entity_poly.pdbx_strand_id
1 'polypeptide(L)'
;MRTLFIYPEFPKTFWSYEKILELVNRKVLLPPLGLVTVAALLPQHWEMKLVDRNVREVTAAEWDWAELVVISGMIVQKADMAVQIARAKERGLPVAVGGPFASSTPDAPELDLADFKVLDEGEITLPLFIDAIERGEAGGRFSAEGEKPDVTSTPVPRFDLLELEAYDSMSVQFSRGCPFQCEFCDIIVLYGRKPRTKTPEQLIAELQRLYDLGWRRSIFLVDDNFIGNKRNAKLLLPALKTWQIEHGYPFSFATEASVDLAADDELMEMMAECRFDSVFLGIETPDAASLETAKKLQNTRSSLEEAVDRIGSYGIRVMAGFIIGFDGEKSGAGDRIVEFVSRTGIPAAMMGMLQALPNTGLWHRLEKEGRLIQEKDAAKGVNQTNLLNFVPTRPIREIANEYVDAFCRLYEPHAYIDRVTHYYLKMGLPRWQQYVPAAFGKAAPPSWTDVRALLIVIWRQGLQRDTRWRFWRSLLKVARHNPGVLEQFLVVLAHNEHFLEYRGIVTREIGDQLAALPAEEPVSAPQRELQRA
;
A
#
# COMPACT_ATOMS: atom_id res chain seq x y z
N MET A 1 6.29 -13.92 30.06
CA MET A 1 6.76 -12.55 29.77
C MET A 1 5.59 -11.75 29.23
N ARG A 2 5.42 -10.51 29.71
CA ARG A 2 4.36 -9.58 29.29
C ARG A 2 4.91 -8.71 28.18
N THR A 3 4.45 -8.92 26.94
CA THR A 3 4.99 -8.29 25.74
C THR A 3 4.00 -7.30 25.16
N LEU A 4 4.45 -6.05 25.03
CA LEU A 4 3.69 -4.95 24.43
C LEU A 4 4.16 -4.73 22.99
N PHE A 5 3.28 -5.00 22.02
CA PHE A 5 3.50 -4.69 20.62
C PHE A 5 3.04 -3.27 20.32
N ILE A 6 3.87 -2.50 19.66
CA ILE A 6 3.51 -1.14 19.23
C ILE A 6 3.69 -1.05 17.71
N TYR A 7 2.62 -0.66 17.03
CA TYR A 7 2.67 -0.29 15.63
C TYR A 7 2.74 1.23 15.53
N PRO A 8 3.84 1.80 15.02
CA PRO A 8 4.05 3.24 14.96
C PRO A 8 3.03 3.95 14.07
N GLU A 9 2.82 5.23 14.34
CA GLU A 9 1.92 6.08 13.57
C GLU A 9 2.45 6.36 12.15
N PHE A 10 1.55 6.35 11.17
CA PHE A 10 1.84 6.79 9.81
C PHE A 10 1.71 8.30 9.67
N PRO A 11 2.58 8.94 8.90
CA PRO A 11 2.27 10.28 8.39
C PRO A 11 1.05 10.22 7.45
N LYS A 12 0.42 11.37 7.18
CA LYS A 12 -0.67 11.42 6.20
C LYS A 12 -0.18 11.03 4.82
N THR A 13 -0.85 10.06 4.21
CA THR A 13 -0.53 9.52 2.88
C THR A 13 -1.73 9.59 1.96
N PHE A 14 -1.52 9.28 0.69
CA PHE A 14 -2.60 9.07 -0.28
C PHE A 14 -3.66 8.05 0.18
N TRP A 15 -3.28 7.08 1.01
CA TRP A 15 -4.13 5.99 1.50
C TRP A 15 -4.72 6.21 2.89
N SER A 16 -4.49 7.36 3.51
CA SER A 16 -4.98 7.60 4.88
C SER A 16 -6.50 7.66 4.97
N TYR A 17 -7.19 8.21 3.96
CA TYR A 17 -8.65 8.28 3.85
C TYR A 17 -9.40 8.73 5.13
N GLU A 18 -8.75 9.45 6.05
CA GLU A 18 -9.26 9.80 7.39
C GLU A 18 -10.71 10.31 7.36
N LYS A 19 -10.99 11.32 6.51
CA LYS A 19 -12.35 11.91 6.42
C LYS A 19 -13.44 10.96 5.95
N ILE A 20 -13.06 9.90 5.26
CA ILE A 20 -13.97 8.88 4.76
C ILE A 20 -14.17 7.82 5.82
N LEU A 21 -13.08 7.40 6.46
CA LEU A 21 -13.09 6.43 7.54
C LEU A 21 -13.95 6.93 8.71
N GLU A 22 -13.88 8.23 9.04
CA GLU A 22 -14.76 8.87 10.04
C GLU A 22 -16.25 8.73 9.71
N LEU A 23 -16.63 8.76 8.41
CA LEU A 23 -18.05 8.62 8.01
C LEU A 23 -18.61 7.26 8.38
N VAL A 24 -17.77 6.24 8.35
CA VAL A 24 -18.12 4.85 8.65
C VAL A 24 -17.66 4.39 10.04
N ASN A 25 -17.31 5.34 10.93
CA ASN A 25 -16.79 5.09 12.28
C ASN A 25 -15.54 4.17 12.30
N ARG A 26 -14.63 4.39 11.36
CA ARG A 26 -13.32 3.71 11.30
C ARG A 26 -12.21 4.72 11.53
N LYS A 27 -11.03 4.23 11.91
CA LYS A 27 -9.85 5.06 12.16
C LYS A 27 -8.76 4.83 11.14
N VAL A 28 -8.59 3.58 10.70
CA VAL A 28 -7.47 3.12 9.88
C VAL A 28 -7.96 2.20 8.78
N LEU A 29 -7.29 2.25 7.63
CA LEU A 29 -7.62 1.38 6.49
C LEU A 29 -7.25 -0.08 6.77
N LEU A 30 -6.01 -0.36 7.21
CA LEU A 30 -5.43 -1.71 7.32
C LEU A 30 -4.73 -1.92 8.66
N PRO A 31 -4.81 -3.16 9.24
CA PRO A 31 -4.11 -3.53 10.47
C PRO A 31 -2.64 -3.92 10.20
N PRO A 32 -1.81 -3.96 11.26
CA PRO A 32 -0.41 -4.37 11.21
C PRO A 32 -0.24 -5.90 11.10
N LEU A 33 -0.47 -6.48 9.92
CA LEU A 33 -0.39 -7.93 9.70
C LEU A 33 0.94 -8.53 10.20
N GLY A 34 2.06 -7.86 9.93
CA GLY A 34 3.39 -8.33 10.35
C GLY A 34 3.49 -8.52 11.86
N LEU A 35 2.99 -7.57 12.66
CA LEU A 35 3.05 -7.66 14.12
C LEU A 35 2.16 -8.79 14.67
N VAL A 36 0.95 -8.98 14.15
CA VAL A 36 0.08 -10.09 14.59
C VAL A 36 0.60 -11.45 14.12
N THR A 37 1.38 -11.50 13.03
CA THR A 37 2.10 -12.71 12.60
C THR A 37 3.28 -13.01 13.54
N VAL A 38 4.07 -11.99 13.89
CA VAL A 38 5.15 -12.12 14.89
C VAL A 38 4.60 -12.60 16.22
N ALA A 39 3.48 -12.06 16.68
CA ALA A 39 2.82 -12.51 17.91
C ALA A 39 2.40 -14.00 17.86
N ALA A 40 2.05 -14.51 16.68
CA ALA A 40 1.74 -15.93 16.51
C ALA A 40 2.99 -16.85 16.52
N LEU A 41 4.16 -16.30 16.17
CA LEU A 41 5.45 -17.01 16.19
C LEU A 41 6.13 -17.02 17.56
N LEU A 42 5.75 -16.12 18.45
CA LEU A 42 6.30 -16.07 19.81
C LEU A 42 5.70 -17.16 20.72
N PRO A 43 6.38 -17.52 21.85
CA PRO A 43 5.89 -18.53 22.76
C PRO A 43 4.48 -18.24 23.26
N GLN A 44 3.57 -19.20 23.13
CA GLN A 44 2.14 -19.01 23.42
C GLN A 44 1.84 -18.79 24.92
N HIS A 45 2.80 -19.02 25.81
CA HIS A 45 2.69 -18.72 27.24
C HIS A 45 3.04 -17.25 27.57
N TRP A 46 3.51 -16.46 26.60
CA TRP A 46 3.70 -15.03 26.79
C TRP A 46 2.34 -14.32 26.73
N GLU A 47 2.14 -13.40 27.67
CA GLU A 47 0.97 -12.51 27.62
C GLU A 47 1.25 -11.37 26.66
N MET A 48 0.33 -11.10 25.75
CA MET A 48 0.56 -10.17 24.66
C MET A 48 -0.54 -9.10 24.59
N LYS A 49 -0.14 -7.85 24.40
CA LYS A 49 -1.04 -6.74 24.03
C LYS A 49 -0.49 -6.04 22.79
N LEU A 50 -1.37 -5.59 21.92
CA LEU A 50 -1.01 -4.81 20.74
C LEU A 50 -1.69 -3.45 20.78
N VAL A 51 -0.91 -2.40 20.54
CA VAL A 51 -1.40 -1.03 20.36
C VAL A 51 -0.98 -0.54 18.98
N ASP A 52 -1.97 -0.29 18.14
CA ASP A 52 -1.79 0.44 16.89
C ASP A 52 -1.93 1.94 17.15
N ARG A 53 -0.84 2.67 17.01
CA ARG A 53 -0.79 4.12 17.24
C ARG A 53 -1.65 4.92 16.26
N ASN A 54 -1.98 4.35 15.12
CA ASN A 54 -2.94 4.93 14.19
C ASN A 54 -4.39 4.83 14.71
N VAL A 55 -4.64 3.96 15.69
CA VAL A 55 -5.93 3.78 16.35
C VAL A 55 -5.99 4.57 17.66
N ARG A 56 -4.96 4.48 18.50
CA ARG A 56 -4.87 5.14 19.82
C ARG A 56 -3.46 5.20 20.38
N GLU A 57 -3.29 6.05 21.38
CA GLU A 57 -2.06 6.10 22.18
C GLU A 57 -1.89 4.88 23.08
N VAL A 58 -0.63 4.58 23.43
CA VAL A 58 -0.29 3.61 24.47
C VAL A 58 -0.59 4.23 25.84
N THR A 59 -1.36 3.55 26.66
CA THR A 59 -1.75 4.02 28.00
C THR A 59 -0.62 3.81 29.02
N ALA A 60 -0.63 4.61 30.11
CA ALA A 60 0.32 4.43 31.22
C ALA A 60 0.25 2.98 31.79
N ALA A 61 -0.96 2.45 31.95
CA ALA A 61 -1.15 1.09 32.45
C ALA A 61 -0.57 -0.01 31.53
N GLU A 62 -0.53 0.21 30.22
CA GLU A 62 0.10 -0.71 29.26
C GLU A 62 1.63 -0.64 29.35
N TRP A 63 2.18 0.58 29.48
CA TRP A 63 3.60 0.76 29.73
C TRP A 63 4.05 0.10 31.05
N ASP A 64 3.31 0.31 32.14
CA ASP A 64 3.62 -0.25 33.46
C ASP A 64 3.44 -1.79 33.50
N TRP A 65 2.58 -2.33 32.64
CA TRP A 65 2.35 -3.77 32.53
C TRP A 65 3.47 -4.48 31.76
N ALA A 66 4.13 -3.81 30.81
CA ALA A 66 5.07 -4.43 29.89
C ALA A 66 6.39 -4.85 30.57
N GLU A 67 6.94 -5.98 30.14
CA GLU A 67 8.28 -6.47 30.47
C GLU A 67 9.20 -6.44 29.24
N LEU A 68 8.62 -6.45 28.04
CA LEU A 68 9.29 -6.32 26.75
C LEU A 68 8.41 -5.50 25.81
N VAL A 69 9.04 -4.62 25.04
CA VAL A 69 8.37 -3.84 23.98
C VAL A 69 8.86 -4.33 22.62
N VAL A 70 7.93 -4.65 21.71
CA VAL A 70 8.22 -5.07 20.34
C VAL A 70 7.66 -4.03 19.38
N ILE A 71 8.51 -3.44 18.53
CA ILE A 71 8.11 -2.38 17.59
C ILE A 71 8.49 -2.82 16.17
N SER A 72 7.55 -2.72 15.25
CA SER A 72 7.82 -3.00 13.83
C SER A 72 7.14 -1.94 12.97
N GLY A 73 7.84 -1.46 11.96
CA GLY A 73 7.32 -0.43 11.07
C GLY A 73 8.02 -0.39 9.71
N MET A 74 7.47 0.41 8.83
CA MET A 74 8.05 0.77 7.54
C MET A 74 8.90 2.04 7.66
N ILE A 75 9.73 2.32 6.66
CA ILE A 75 10.62 3.49 6.64
C ILE A 75 9.85 4.82 6.86
N VAL A 76 8.61 4.90 6.39
CA VAL A 76 7.75 6.09 6.55
C VAL A 76 7.31 6.32 8.00
N GLN A 77 7.39 5.31 8.86
CA GLN A 77 7.04 5.36 10.29
C GLN A 77 8.25 5.58 11.20
N LYS A 78 9.46 5.72 10.65
CA LYS A 78 10.72 5.79 11.40
C LYS A 78 10.73 6.85 12.51
N ALA A 79 10.11 8.01 12.29
CA ALA A 79 10.07 9.10 13.25
C ALA A 79 9.28 8.72 14.52
N ASP A 80 8.07 8.15 14.36
CA ASP A 80 7.29 7.70 15.52
C ASP A 80 7.92 6.44 16.15
N MET A 81 8.52 5.57 15.36
CA MET A 81 9.26 4.42 15.86
C MET A 81 10.37 4.84 16.83
N ALA A 82 11.19 5.84 16.49
CA ALA A 82 12.21 6.40 17.35
C ALA A 82 11.62 6.97 18.66
N VAL A 83 10.49 7.67 18.58
CA VAL A 83 9.79 8.22 19.76
C VAL A 83 9.32 7.08 20.68
N GLN A 84 8.74 6.01 20.15
CA GLN A 84 8.26 4.90 20.97
C GLN A 84 9.41 4.10 21.61
N ILE A 85 10.52 3.92 20.90
CA ILE A 85 11.75 3.31 21.44
C ILE A 85 12.25 4.15 22.63
N ALA A 86 12.39 5.47 22.46
CA ALA A 86 12.83 6.36 23.54
C ALA A 86 11.91 6.31 24.76
N ARG A 87 10.57 6.34 24.56
CA ARG A 87 9.57 6.20 25.63
C ARG A 87 9.69 4.90 26.42
N ALA A 88 9.99 3.78 25.75
CA ALA A 88 10.22 2.50 26.40
C ALA A 88 11.53 2.52 27.22
N LYS A 89 12.60 3.06 26.64
CA LYS A 89 13.91 3.17 27.32
C LYS A 89 13.88 4.09 28.54
N GLU A 90 13.14 5.19 28.51
CA GLU A 90 12.91 6.06 29.68
C GLU A 90 12.26 5.32 30.85
N ARG A 91 11.55 4.22 30.59
CA ARG A 91 10.92 3.34 31.59
C ARG A 91 11.76 2.13 31.98
N GLY A 92 12.98 2.04 31.43
CA GLY A 92 13.87 0.90 31.66
C GLY A 92 13.42 -0.39 31.01
N LEU A 93 12.51 -0.33 30.02
CA LEU A 93 12.02 -1.52 29.34
C LEU A 93 12.99 -1.95 28.22
N PRO A 94 13.23 -3.25 28.05
CA PRO A 94 13.92 -3.78 26.88
C PRO A 94 13.06 -3.61 25.63
N VAL A 95 13.72 -3.28 24.49
CA VAL A 95 13.06 -2.99 23.23
C VAL A 95 13.62 -3.88 22.13
N ALA A 96 12.74 -4.63 21.47
CA ALA A 96 13.03 -5.36 20.24
C ALA A 96 12.40 -4.63 19.03
N VAL A 97 13.19 -4.42 17.99
CA VAL A 97 12.74 -3.80 16.73
C VAL A 97 12.87 -4.76 15.57
N GLY A 98 11.93 -4.70 14.63
CA GLY A 98 11.93 -5.52 13.41
C GLY A 98 11.14 -4.90 12.28
N GLY A 99 10.83 -5.70 11.27
CA GLY A 99 10.06 -5.32 10.10
C GLY A 99 10.89 -4.65 9.00
N PRO A 100 10.23 -4.14 7.93
CA PRO A 100 10.90 -3.68 6.72
C PRO A 100 11.94 -2.58 6.95
N PHE A 101 11.64 -1.59 7.81
CA PHE A 101 12.60 -0.51 8.10
C PHE A 101 13.86 -1.04 8.80
N ALA A 102 13.71 -1.82 9.86
CA ALA A 102 14.86 -2.37 10.59
C ALA A 102 15.70 -3.31 9.69
N SER A 103 15.05 -4.08 8.81
CA SER A 103 15.74 -4.99 7.89
C SER A 103 16.47 -4.26 6.77
N SER A 104 15.91 -3.16 6.25
CA SER A 104 16.54 -2.39 5.16
C SER A 104 17.68 -1.48 5.66
N THR A 105 17.54 -0.92 6.86
CA THR A 105 18.47 0.06 7.44
C THR A 105 18.73 -0.23 8.92
N PRO A 106 19.35 -1.37 9.27
CA PRO A 106 19.50 -1.79 10.67
C PRO A 106 20.40 -0.88 11.51
N ASP A 107 21.22 -0.08 10.87
CA ASP A 107 22.15 0.87 11.51
C ASP A 107 21.62 2.32 11.44
N ALA A 108 20.32 2.50 11.16
CA ALA A 108 19.67 3.81 11.18
C ALA A 108 19.67 4.39 12.61
N PRO A 109 19.98 5.69 12.79
CA PRO A 109 20.05 6.32 14.13
C PRO A 109 18.74 6.26 14.91
N GLU A 110 17.61 6.15 14.23
CA GLU A 110 16.29 5.96 14.85
C GLU A 110 16.19 4.63 15.62
N LEU A 111 17.07 3.67 15.36
CA LEU A 111 17.11 2.34 15.97
C LEU A 111 18.24 2.14 17.01
N ASP A 112 19.04 3.17 17.28
CA ASP A 112 20.23 3.05 18.14
C ASP A 112 19.92 2.67 19.59
N LEU A 113 18.77 3.08 20.11
CA LEU A 113 18.36 2.79 21.48
C LEU A 113 17.68 1.41 21.64
N ALA A 114 17.41 0.68 20.56
CA ALA A 114 16.83 -0.66 20.63
C ALA A 114 17.87 -1.69 21.12
N ASP A 115 17.46 -2.55 22.05
CA ASP A 115 18.32 -3.59 22.60
C ASP A 115 18.47 -4.77 21.63
N PHE A 116 17.38 -5.14 20.96
CA PHE A 116 17.33 -6.26 20.04
C PHE A 116 16.90 -5.81 18.65
N LYS A 117 17.67 -6.19 17.63
CA LYS A 117 17.33 -5.96 16.22
C LYS A 117 17.04 -7.31 15.56
N VAL A 118 15.75 -7.59 15.32
CA VAL A 118 15.26 -8.84 14.70
C VAL A 118 14.96 -8.53 13.23
N LEU A 119 15.88 -8.90 12.37
CA LEU A 119 15.89 -8.52 10.96
C LEU A 119 15.30 -9.62 10.09
N ASP A 120 15.02 -9.30 8.83
CA ASP A 120 14.50 -10.23 7.84
C ASP A 120 13.12 -10.84 8.21
N GLU A 121 12.86 -12.06 7.79
CA GLU A 121 11.58 -12.74 8.01
C GLU A 121 11.59 -13.50 9.33
N GLY A 122 10.58 -13.25 10.15
CA GLY A 122 10.50 -13.70 11.54
C GLY A 122 10.50 -15.22 11.73
N GLU A 123 10.08 -15.98 10.74
CA GLU A 123 10.09 -17.44 10.79
C GLU A 123 11.49 -18.01 11.03
N ILE A 124 12.55 -17.32 10.60
CA ILE A 124 13.96 -17.70 10.81
C ILE A 124 14.52 -17.00 12.04
N THR A 125 14.27 -15.72 12.21
CA THR A 125 15.03 -14.88 13.15
C THR A 125 14.39 -14.81 14.55
N LEU A 126 13.08 -15.01 14.68
CA LEU A 126 12.42 -15.05 15.99
C LEU A 126 12.87 -16.21 16.87
N PRO A 127 13.08 -17.44 16.39
CA PRO A 127 13.68 -18.50 17.23
C PRO A 127 15.02 -18.10 17.84
N LEU A 128 15.90 -17.43 17.09
CA LEU A 128 17.18 -16.94 17.57
C LEU A 128 17.02 -15.86 18.66
N PHE A 129 16.07 -14.96 18.46
CA PHE A 129 15.72 -13.93 19.44
C PHE A 129 15.14 -14.53 20.72
N ILE A 130 14.22 -15.51 20.61
CA ILE A 130 13.62 -16.19 21.76
C ILE A 130 14.71 -16.89 22.59
N ASP A 131 15.60 -17.64 21.95
CA ASP A 131 16.71 -18.31 22.61
C ASP A 131 17.62 -17.31 23.35
N ALA A 132 17.89 -16.14 22.78
CA ALA A 132 18.69 -15.11 23.45
C ALA A 132 17.97 -14.53 24.68
N ILE A 133 16.67 -14.26 24.58
CA ILE A 133 15.85 -13.82 25.73
C ILE A 133 15.85 -14.88 26.83
N GLU A 134 15.69 -16.16 26.50
CA GLU A 134 15.68 -17.27 27.46
C GLU A 134 17.05 -17.46 28.14
N ARG A 135 18.13 -17.15 27.46
CA ARG A 135 19.48 -17.11 28.05
C ARG A 135 19.76 -15.85 28.90
N GLY A 136 18.83 -14.89 28.94
CA GLY A 136 18.97 -13.64 29.68
C GLY A 136 19.90 -12.64 29.03
N GLU A 137 20.08 -12.68 27.71
CA GLU A 137 20.88 -11.71 26.97
C GLU A 137 20.21 -10.33 27.02
N ALA A 138 21.01 -9.27 27.18
CA ALA A 138 20.51 -7.91 27.32
C ALA A 138 20.32 -7.20 25.97
N GLY A 139 20.72 -7.80 24.85
CA GLY A 139 20.60 -7.26 23.50
C GLY A 139 21.22 -8.18 22.46
N GLY A 140 20.96 -7.88 21.19
CA GLY A 140 21.51 -8.67 20.09
C GLY A 140 20.96 -8.26 18.73
N ARG A 141 21.63 -8.74 17.68
CA ARG A 141 21.21 -8.60 16.28
C ARG A 141 21.04 -9.97 15.67
N PHE A 142 19.87 -10.24 15.15
CA PHE A 142 19.48 -11.54 14.58
C PHE A 142 19.10 -11.33 13.12
N SER A 143 19.76 -12.01 12.21
CA SER A 143 19.54 -11.93 10.76
C SER A 143 19.47 -13.33 10.17
N ALA A 144 18.70 -13.48 9.12
CA ALA A 144 18.60 -14.72 8.34
C ALA A 144 19.75 -14.88 7.34
N GLU A 145 20.70 -13.94 7.30
CA GLU A 145 21.88 -13.97 6.40
C GLU A 145 21.56 -14.24 4.92
N GLY A 146 20.38 -13.73 4.48
CA GLY A 146 19.90 -13.88 3.11
C GLY A 146 19.05 -15.14 2.87
N GLU A 147 18.93 -16.04 3.84
CA GLU A 147 17.98 -17.16 3.76
C GLU A 147 16.54 -16.65 3.75
N LYS A 148 15.67 -17.39 3.07
CA LYS A 148 14.24 -17.09 2.99
C LYS A 148 13.44 -18.29 3.48
N PRO A 149 12.52 -18.10 4.44
CA PRO A 149 11.75 -19.22 5.02
C PRO A 149 10.79 -19.85 4.01
N ASP A 150 10.42 -21.07 4.27
CA ASP A 150 9.23 -21.67 3.68
C ASP A 150 7.98 -21.07 4.36
N VAL A 151 7.22 -20.26 3.60
CA VAL A 151 6.02 -19.57 4.13
C VAL A 151 4.89 -20.53 4.48
N THR A 152 5.01 -21.83 4.14
CA THR A 152 4.08 -22.86 4.60
C THR A 152 4.22 -23.17 6.10
N SER A 153 5.28 -22.69 6.75
CA SER A 153 5.46 -22.74 8.21
C SER A 153 4.84 -21.56 8.96
N THR A 154 4.40 -20.52 8.27
CA THR A 154 3.82 -19.31 8.89
C THR A 154 2.49 -19.66 9.57
N PRO A 155 2.32 -19.39 10.89
CA PRO A 155 1.08 -19.68 11.60
C PRO A 155 -0.03 -18.70 11.22
N VAL A 156 -1.27 -19.04 11.61
CA VAL A 156 -2.40 -18.11 11.54
C VAL A 156 -2.12 -16.90 12.44
N PRO A 157 -2.19 -15.67 11.93
CA PRO A 157 -1.90 -14.46 12.70
C PRO A 157 -2.84 -14.29 13.91
N ARG A 158 -2.35 -13.65 14.97
CA ARG A 158 -3.10 -13.34 16.20
C ARG A 158 -4.05 -12.16 15.98
N PHE A 159 -5.02 -12.31 15.07
CA PHE A 159 -6.06 -11.29 14.79
C PHE A 159 -6.88 -10.91 16.02
N ASP A 160 -6.92 -11.75 17.04
CA ASP A 160 -7.57 -11.50 18.32
C ASP A 160 -6.92 -10.36 19.13
N LEU A 161 -5.69 -9.95 18.81
CA LEU A 161 -5.02 -8.80 19.42
C LEU A 161 -5.44 -7.47 18.82
N LEU A 162 -6.19 -7.46 17.71
CA LEU A 162 -6.61 -6.26 17.00
C LEU A 162 -7.93 -5.68 17.54
N GLU A 163 -8.02 -4.36 17.56
CA GLU A 163 -9.29 -3.65 17.75
C GLU A 163 -10.08 -3.63 16.43
N LEU A 164 -10.69 -4.78 16.05
CA LEU A 164 -11.26 -5.01 14.72
C LEU A 164 -12.18 -3.87 14.22
N GLU A 165 -12.94 -3.26 15.13
CA GLU A 165 -13.88 -2.17 14.79
C GLU A 165 -13.18 -0.86 14.38
N ALA A 166 -11.88 -0.73 14.62
CA ALA A 166 -11.11 0.45 14.21
C ALA A 166 -10.70 0.42 12.71
N TYR A 167 -10.70 -0.76 12.10
CA TYR A 167 -10.23 -0.95 10.73
C TYR A 167 -11.36 -1.02 9.71
N ASP A 168 -11.08 -0.57 8.48
CA ASP A 168 -12.02 -0.68 7.36
C ASP A 168 -11.87 -1.99 6.59
N SER A 169 -10.63 -2.48 6.46
CA SER A 169 -10.28 -3.75 5.82
C SER A 169 -9.31 -4.54 6.71
N MET A 170 -9.35 -5.87 6.62
CA MET A 170 -8.32 -6.73 7.21
C MET A 170 -7.25 -7.08 6.20
N SER A 171 -6.08 -7.50 6.70
CA SER A 171 -4.96 -7.92 5.87
C SER A 171 -4.69 -9.40 6.06
N VAL A 172 -4.48 -10.12 4.95
CA VAL A 172 -3.93 -11.48 4.90
C VAL A 172 -2.84 -11.52 3.83
N GLN A 173 -1.99 -12.52 3.84
CA GLN A 173 -0.92 -12.67 2.85
C GLN A 173 -0.88 -14.10 2.33
N PHE A 174 -0.95 -14.26 1.01
CA PHE A 174 -0.80 -15.55 0.34
C PHE A 174 0.64 -15.79 -0.12
N SER A 175 1.30 -14.76 -0.66
CA SER A 175 2.66 -14.88 -1.21
C SER A 175 3.60 -13.78 -0.75
N ARG A 176 4.90 -14.06 -0.76
CA ARG A 176 6.01 -13.11 -0.57
C ARG A 176 6.98 -13.22 -1.70
N GLY A 177 7.48 -12.07 -2.18
CA GLY A 177 8.45 -11.95 -3.26
C GLY A 177 7.82 -11.78 -4.63
N CYS A 178 8.61 -11.26 -5.57
CA CYS A 178 8.15 -10.88 -6.90
C CYS A 178 9.15 -11.37 -7.96
N PRO A 179 8.71 -11.97 -9.09
CA PRO A 179 9.64 -12.53 -10.07
C PRO A 179 10.33 -11.47 -10.94
N PHE A 180 9.84 -10.23 -10.90
CA PHE A 180 10.35 -9.12 -11.71
C PHE A 180 11.63 -8.49 -11.13
N GLN A 181 12.26 -7.58 -11.89
CA GLN A 181 13.57 -6.99 -11.57
C GLN A 181 13.55 -5.46 -11.64
N CYS A 182 12.42 -4.83 -11.29
CA CYS A 182 12.34 -3.38 -11.28
C CYS A 182 13.45 -2.80 -10.40
N GLU A 183 14.29 -1.92 -10.95
CA GLU A 183 15.52 -1.48 -10.26
C GLU A 183 15.24 -0.63 -9.01
N PHE A 184 14.06 0.01 -8.93
CA PHE A 184 13.65 0.87 -7.82
C PHE A 184 12.95 0.11 -6.67
N CYS A 185 12.60 -1.17 -6.87
CA CYS A 185 11.73 -1.92 -5.96
C CYS A 185 12.54 -2.64 -4.87
N ASP A 186 12.17 -2.42 -3.62
CA ASP A 186 12.79 -3.05 -2.44
C ASP A 186 12.25 -4.47 -2.14
N ILE A 187 11.13 -4.86 -2.72
CA ILE A 187 10.52 -6.18 -2.51
C ILE A 187 11.49 -7.32 -2.81
N ILE A 188 12.26 -7.20 -3.90
CA ILE A 188 13.25 -8.23 -4.26
C ILE A 188 14.43 -8.28 -3.30
N VAL A 189 14.70 -7.18 -2.60
CA VAL A 189 15.72 -7.11 -1.53
C VAL A 189 15.18 -7.78 -0.27
N LEU A 190 13.99 -7.40 0.16
CA LEU A 190 13.35 -7.89 1.38
C LEU A 190 12.93 -9.36 1.28
N TYR A 191 12.22 -9.73 0.21
CA TYR A 191 11.55 -11.04 0.11
C TYR A 191 12.07 -11.92 -1.02
N GLY A 192 12.97 -11.40 -1.88
CA GLY A 192 13.58 -12.16 -2.97
C GLY A 192 12.72 -12.24 -4.23
N ARG A 193 13.33 -12.85 -5.26
CA ARG A 193 12.73 -12.93 -6.62
C ARG A 193 11.91 -14.19 -6.89
N LYS A 194 11.88 -15.15 -5.97
CA LYS A 194 11.08 -16.36 -6.08
C LYS A 194 9.80 -16.18 -5.26
N PRO A 195 8.62 -16.02 -5.89
CA PRO A 195 7.37 -15.98 -5.15
C PRO A 195 7.18 -17.28 -4.36
N ARG A 196 7.10 -17.16 -3.05
CA ARG A 196 6.83 -18.25 -2.09
C ARG A 196 5.40 -18.11 -1.63
N THR A 197 4.60 -19.16 -1.74
CA THR A 197 3.17 -19.11 -1.44
C THR A 197 2.82 -20.03 -0.29
N LYS A 198 1.86 -19.60 0.51
CA LYS A 198 1.14 -20.47 1.43
C LYS A 198 0.35 -21.53 0.66
N THR A 199 -0.13 -22.57 1.37
CA THR A 199 -1.10 -23.47 0.79
C THR A 199 -2.51 -22.84 0.79
N PRO A 200 -3.43 -23.32 -0.06
CA PRO A 200 -4.82 -22.88 0.00
C PRO A 200 -5.44 -23.04 1.39
N GLU A 201 -5.17 -24.16 2.07
CA GLU A 201 -5.70 -24.48 3.40
C GLU A 201 -5.23 -23.48 4.45
N GLN A 202 -3.97 -23.03 4.38
CA GLN A 202 -3.44 -22.00 5.30
C GLN A 202 -4.19 -20.68 5.13
N LEU A 203 -4.36 -20.19 3.89
CA LEU A 203 -5.08 -18.94 3.67
C LEU A 203 -6.55 -19.06 4.11
N ILE A 204 -7.20 -20.19 3.79
CA ILE A 204 -8.58 -20.45 4.25
C ILE A 204 -8.66 -20.47 5.77
N ALA A 205 -7.67 -21.02 6.49
CA ALA A 205 -7.64 -21.00 7.95
C ALA A 205 -7.53 -19.56 8.52
N GLU A 206 -6.76 -18.68 7.88
CA GLU A 206 -6.69 -17.26 8.24
C GLU A 206 -8.05 -16.56 8.03
N LEU A 207 -8.70 -16.80 6.89
CA LEU A 207 -10.02 -16.26 6.58
C LEU A 207 -11.08 -16.80 7.55
N GLN A 208 -11.04 -18.09 7.87
CA GLN A 208 -11.93 -18.70 8.85
C GLN A 208 -11.75 -18.04 10.22
N ARG A 209 -10.50 -17.81 10.66
CA ARG A 209 -10.24 -17.12 11.93
C ARG A 209 -10.83 -15.71 11.96
N LEU A 210 -10.69 -14.94 10.89
CA LEU A 210 -11.34 -13.63 10.78
C LEU A 210 -12.87 -13.72 10.78
N TYR A 211 -13.42 -14.73 10.09
CA TYR A 211 -14.86 -15.00 10.09
C TYR A 211 -15.37 -15.34 11.49
N ASP A 212 -14.66 -16.17 12.26
CA ASP A 212 -15.02 -16.57 13.63
C ASP A 212 -14.95 -15.39 14.61
N LEU A 213 -14.02 -14.44 14.38
CA LEU A 213 -13.92 -13.18 15.12
C LEU A 213 -15.01 -12.15 14.75
N GLY A 214 -15.88 -12.48 13.80
CA GLY A 214 -17.01 -11.63 13.40
C GLY A 214 -16.75 -10.70 12.23
N TRP A 215 -15.55 -10.75 11.60
CA TRP A 215 -15.27 -9.92 10.43
C TRP A 215 -16.16 -10.30 9.24
N ARG A 216 -16.72 -9.31 8.53
CA ARG A 216 -17.66 -9.49 7.40
C ARG A 216 -17.49 -8.42 6.32
N ARG A 217 -16.25 -7.96 6.10
CA ARG A 217 -15.96 -6.84 5.19
C ARG A 217 -14.84 -7.18 4.23
N SER A 218 -14.20 -6.14 3.69
CA SER A 218 -13.08 -6.30 2.76
C SER A 218 -11.86 -6.93 3.42
N ILE A 219 -11.12 -7.66 2.61
CA ILE A 219 -9.81 -8.26 2.91
C ILE A 219 -8.83 -7.78 1.84
N PHE A 220 -7.71 -7.23 2.27
CA PHE A 220 -6.60 -6.93 1.39
C PHE A 220 -5.55 -8.04 1.48
N LEU A 221 -5.32 -8.74 0.35
CA LEU A 221 -4.18 -9.64 0.24
C LEU A 221 -2.95 -8.77 -0.01
N VAL A 222 -2.11 -8.63 1.02
CA VAL A 222 -0.92 -7.76 1.02
C VAL A 222 0.27 -8.42 0.30
N ASP A 223 -0.02 -9.14 -0.77
CA ASP A 223 0.98 -9.80 -1.61
C ASP A 223 1.70 -8.75 -2.46
N ASP A 224 3.01 -8.83 -2.57
CA ASP A 224 3.82 -7.95 -3.42
C ASP A 224 3.45 -8.05 -4.92
N ASN A 225 2.94 -9.20 -5.30
CA ASN A 225 2.33 -9.50 -6.60
C ASN A 225 1.57 -10.82 -6.48
N PHE A 226 0.27 -10.77 -6.25
CA PHE A 226 -0.60 -11.94 -6.07
C PHE A 226 -0.45 -12.97 -7.20
N ILE A 227 -0.27 -12.49 -8.43
CA ILE A 227 -0.11 -13.33 -9.62
C ILE A 227 1.35 -13.65 -9.95
N GLY A 228 2.30 -13.31 -9.06
CA GLY A 228 3.71 -13.61 -9.23
C GLY A 228 3.99 -15.11 -9.46
N ASN A 229 3.12 -15.97 -8.91
CA ASN A 229 3.03 -17.40 -9.21
C ASN A 229 1.61 -17.75 -9.66
N LYS A 230 1.30 -17.52 -10.93
CA LYS A 230 -0.04 -17.77 -11.51
C LYS A 230 -0.56 -19.19 -11.27
N ARG A 231 0.33 -20.20 -11.29
CA ARG A 231 -0.05 -21.60 -11.04
C ARG A 231 -0.62 -21.75 -9.62
N ASN A 232 0.08 -21.22 -8.62
CA ASN A 232 -0.36 -21.35 -7.24
C ASN A 232 -1.58 -20.48 -6.94
N ALA A 233 -1.72 -19.30 -7.57
CA ALA A 233 -2.93 -18.50 -7.50
C ALA A 233 -4.15 -19.27 -8.05
N LYS A 234 -4.00 -19.95 -9.19
CA LYS A 234 -5.05 -20.81 -9.78
C LYS A 234 -5.37 -22.06 -8.93
N LEU A 235 -4.46 -22.51 -8.06
CA LEU A 235 -4.74 -23.57 -7.09
C LEU A 235 -5.52 -23.05 -5.87
N LEU A 236 -5.25 -21.82 -5.43
CA LEU A 236 -5.94 -21.18 -4.32
C LEU A 236 -7.40 -20.84 -4.65
N LEU A 237 -7.64 -20.20 -5.81
CA LEU A 237 -8.92 -19.56 -6.12
C LEU A 237 -10.13 -20.51 -6.09
N PRO A 238 -10.05 -21.78 -6.54
CA PRO A 238 -11.16 -22.74 -6.40
C PRO A 238 -11.52 -23.04 -4.94
N ALA A 239 -10.52 -23.19 -4.06
CA ALA A 239 -10.76 -23.40 -2.64
C ALA A 239 -11.38 -22.16 -2.00
N LEU A 240 -10.89 -20.97 -2.36
CA LEU A 240 -11.43 -19.69 -1.89
C LEU A 240 -12.89 -19.50 -2.36
N LYS A 241 -13.20 -19.81 -3.61
CA LYS A 241 -14.57 -19.76 -4.15
C LYS A 241 -15.50 -20.68 -3.37
N THR A 242 -15.08 -21.93 -3.13
CA THR A 242 -15.86 -22.91 -2.36
C THR A 242 -16.15 -22.38 -0.96
N TRP A 243 -15.13 -21.90 -0.25
CA TRP A 243 -15.29 -21.31 1.06
C TRP A 243 -16.22 -20.10 1.07
N GLN A 244 -16.09 -19.20 0.10
CA GLN A 244 -16.98 -18.04 -0.07
C GLN A 244 -18.44 -18.46 -0.27
N ILE A 245 -18.70 -19.47 -1.10
CA ILE A 245 -20.05 -20.02 -1.33
C ILE A 245 -20.63 -20.60 -0.02
N GLU A 246 -19.86 -21.41 0.71
CA GLU A 246 -20.27 -22.03 1.95
C GLU A 246 -20.62 -21.02 3.04
N HIS A 247 -19.99 -19.84 3.03
CA HIS A 247 -20.19 -18.76 4.01
C HIS A 247 -21.04 -17.59 3.49
N GLY A 248 -21.64 -17.70 2.29
CA GLY A 248 -22.51 -16.67 1.72
C GLY A 248 -21.80 -15.42 1.25
N TYR A 249 -20.56 -15.53 0.81
CA TYR A 249 -19.71 -14.41 0.35
C TYR A 249 -19.49 -13.30 1.39
N PRO A 250 -18.99 -13.64 2.58
CA PRO A 250 -18.82 -12.68 3.66
C PRO A 250 -17.77 -11.60 3.35
N PHE A 251 -16.79 -11.92 2.50
CA PHE A 251 -15.65 -11.05 2.19
C PHE A 251 -15.64 -10.58 0.75
N SER A 252 -15.16 -9.36 0.54
CA SER A 252 -14.62 -8.92 -0.75
C SER A 252 -13.10 -8.85 -0.65
N PHE A 253 -12.42 -8.99 -1.78
CA PHE A 253 -10.96 -9.01 -1.82
C PHE A 253 -10.41 -7.87 -2.68
N ALA A 254 -9.25 -7.35 -2.25
CA ALA A 254 -8.38 -6.50 -3.04
C ALA A 254 -6.95 -7.04 -2.94
N THR A 255 -6.12 -6.77 -3.95
CA THR A 255 -4.71 -7.19 -3.95
C THR A 255 -3.87 -6.33 -4.89
N GLU A 256 -2.55 -6.52 -4.85
CA GLU A 256 -1.62 -5.98 -5.82
C GLU A 256 -1.30 -7.01 -6.89
N ALA A 257 -1.21 -6.57 -8.14
CA ALA A 257 -0.90 -7.42 -9.28
C ALA A 257 -0.08 -6.66 -10.33
N SER A 258 0.64 -7.41 -11.15
CA SER A 258 1.27 -6.87 -12.35
C SER A 258 0.27 -6.79 -13.52
N VAL A 259 0.53 -5.91 -14.49
CA VAL A 259 -0.37 -5.66 -15.65
C VAL A 259 -0.60 -6.88 -16.52
N ASP A 260 0.27 -7.90 -16.47
CA ASP A 260 0.12 -9.16 -17.19
C ASP A 260 -1.02 -10.06 -16.65
N LEU A 261 -1.73 -9.63 -15.61
CA LEU A 261 -3.04 -10.16 -15.23
C LEU A 261 -4.01 -10.10 -16.41
N ALA A 262 -4.01 -9.00 -17.15
CA ALA A 262 -4.87 -8.80 -18.31
C ALA A 262 -4.69 -9.83 -19.45
N ALA A 263 -3.59 -10.56 -19.45
CA ALA A 263 -3.32 -11.61 -20.44
C ALA A 263 -3.85 -13.01 -20.04
N ASP A 264 -4.51 -13.14 -18.88
CA ASP A 264 -4.97 -14.44 -18.35
C ASP A 264 -6.47 -14.38 -18.00
N ASP A 265 -7.31 -14.67 -19.01
CA ASP A 265 -8.77 -14.63 -18.87
C ASP A 265 -9.30 -15.59 -17.81
N GLU A 266 -8.73 -16.78 -17.72
CA GLU A 266 -9.12 -17.77 -16.71
C GLU A 266 -8.85 -17.25 -15.31
N LEU A 267 -7.69 -16.64 -15.08
CA LEU A 267 -7.33 -16.10 -13.78
C LEU A 267 -8.23 -14.92 -13.39
N MET A 268 -8.51 -14.00 -14.33
CA MET A 268 -9.43 -12.89 -14.09
C MET A 268 -10.86 -13.37 -13.77
N GLU A 269 -11.35 -14.41 -14.48
CA GLU A 269 -12.65 -15.01 -14.20
C GLU A 269 -12.68 -15.60 -12.78
N MET A 270 -11.69 -16.42 -12.43
CA MET A 270 -11.59 -17.03 -11.09
C MET A 270 -11.54 -15.98 -9.99
N MET A 271 -10.78 -14.89 -10.18
CA MET A 271 -10.72 -13.79 -9.22
C MET A 271 -12.08 -13.08 -9.10
N ALA A 272 -12.75 -12.80 -10.23
CA ALA A 272 -14.07 -12.16 -10.22
C ALA A 272 -15.13 -13.04 -9.54
N GLU A 273 -15.07 -14.34 -9.71
CA GLU A 273 -15.94 -15.31 -9.04
C GLU A 273 -15.70 -15.39 -7.53
N CYS A 274 -14.46 -15.15 -7.07
CA CYS A 274 -14.12 -15.09 -5.64
C CYS A 274 -14.48 -13.75 -4.99
N ARG A 275 -15.00 -12.77 -5.72
CA ARG A 275 -15.28 -11.41 -5.28
C ARG A 275 -14.02 -10.58 -5.04
N PHE A 276 -13.06 -10.65 -5.97
CA PHE A 276 -12.04 -9.61 -6.03
C PHE A 276 -12.65 -8.35 -6.63
N ASP A 277 -12.89 -7.35 -5.80
CA ASP A 277 -13.55 -6.10 -6.17
C ASP A 277 -12.55 -5.09 -6.76
N SER A 278 -11.26 -5.22 -6.46
CA SER A 278 -10.22 -4.34 -7.00
C SER A 278 -8.83 -4.95 -7.02
N VAL A 279 -8.00 -4.42 -7.93
CA VAL A 279 -6.56 -4.67 -7.99
C VAL A 279 -5.79 -3.35 -8.08
N PHE A 280 -4.64 -3.30 -7.42
CA PHE A 280 -3.67 -2.23 -7.59
C PHE A 280 -2.58 -2.67 -8.57
N LEU A 281 -2.37 -1.89 -9.63
CA LEU A 281 -1.39 -2.17 -10.67
C LEU A 281 -0.23 -1.17 -10.59
N GLY A 282 0.99 -1.65 -10.54
CA GLY A 282 2.16 -0.80 -10.76
C GLY A 282 2.28 -0.47 -12.26
N ILE A 283 1.68 0.61 -12.72
CA ILE A 283 1.82 1.10 -14.10
C ILE A 283 3.10 1.92 -14.26
N GLU A 284 3.44 2.71 -13.26
CA GLU A 284 4.58 3.62 -13.09
C GLU A 284 4.56 4.79 -14.06
N THR A 285 4.59 4.53 -15.35
CA THR A 285 4.55 5.57 -16.38
C THR A 285 4.00 4.99 -17.69
N PRO A 286 3.29 5.78 -18.51
CA PRO A 286 2.92 5.38 -19.87
C PRO A 286 4.09 5.46 -20.87
N ASP A 287 5.27 5.96 -20.45
CA ASP A 287 6.45 6.11 -21.31
C ASP A 287 7.27 4.81 -21.38
N ALA A 288 7.26 4.13 -22.52
CA ALA A 288 7.95 2.86 -22.71
C ALA A 288 9.47 2.95 -22.47
N ALA A 289 10.11 4.06 -22.85
CA ALA A 289 11.56 4.24 -22.66
C ALA A 289 11.94 4.31 -21.17
N SER A 290 11.11 4.98 -20.36
CA SER A 290 11.28 5.05 -18.91
C SER A 290 11.05 3.67 -18.25
N LEU A 291 10.07 2.88 -18.72
CA LEU A 291 9.83 1.52 -18.24
C LEU A 291 11.01 0.58 -18.56
N GLU A 292 11.61 0.70 -19.73
CA GLU A 292 12.79 -0.08 -20.11
C GLU A 292 13.99 0.28 -19.23
N THR A 293 14.24 1.56 -19.00
CA THR A 293 15.31 2.05 -18.12
C THR A 293 15.13 1.54 -16.69
N ALA A 294 13.91 1.54 -16.17
CA ALA A 294 13.54 1.03 -14.85
C ALA A 294 13.49 -0.50 -14.77
N LYS A 295 13.77 -1.21 -15.87
CA LYS A 295 13.65 -2.68 -16.02
C LYS A 295 12.26 -3.23 -15.69
N LYS A 296 11.21 -2.43 -15.92
CA LYS A 296 9.81 -2.86 -15.76
C LYS A 296 9.25 -3.42 -17.07
N LEU A 297 9.93 -4.40 -17.62
CA LEU A 297 9.67 -4.96 -18.95
C LEU A 297 8.30 -5.65 -19.10
N GLN A 298 7.67 -6.08 -18.01
CA GLN A 298 6.31 -6.63 -18.05
C GLN A 298 5.28 -5.60 -18.53
N ASN A 299 5.53 -4.31 -18.32
CA ASN A 299 4.63 -3.22 -18.72
C ASN A 299 4.80 -2.80 -20.19
N THR A 300 5.83 -3.30 -20.90
CA THR A 300 6.09 -2.97 -22.30
C THR A 300 5.57 -4.03 -23.28
N ARG A 301 4.99 -5.14 -22.79
CA ARG A 301 4.59 -6.29 -23.60
C ARG A 301 3.24 -6.14 -24.29
N SER A 302 2.37 -5.27 -23.76
CA SER A 302 1.01 -5.05 -24.27
C SER A 302 0.57 -3.62 -23.97
N SER A 303 -0.52 -3.17 -24.59
CA SER A 303 -1.13 -1.89 -24.30
C SER A 303 -1.60 -1.83 -22.84
N LEU A 304 -1.10 -0.86 -22.09
CA LEU A 304 -1.51 -0.62 -20.70
C LEU A 304 -2.99 -0.18 -20.62
N GLU A 305 -3.48 0.56 -21.62
CA GLU A 305 -4.88 1.00 -21.70
C GLU A 305 -5.82 -0.19 -21.90
N GLU A 306 -5.48 -1.09 -22.84
CA GLU A 306 -6.23 -2.31 -23.08
C GLU A 306 -6.22 -3.23 -21.85
N ALA A 307 -5.10 -3.30 -21.12
CA ALA A 307 -5.01 -4.07 -19.90
C ALA A 307 -5.98 -3.55 -18.82
N VAL A 308 -6.06 -2.24 -18.62
CA VAL A 308 -6.99 -1.61 -17.68
C VAL A 308 -8.45 -1.88 -18.08
N ASP A 309 -8.80 -1.67 -19.33
CA ASP A 309 -10.15 -1.90 -19.86
C ASP A 309 -10.55 -3.39 -19.74
N ARG A 310 -9.62 -4.31 -20.03
CA ARG A 310 -9.85 -5.74 -19.95
C ARG A 310 -10.10 -6.22 -18.52
N ILE A 311 -9.26 -5.83 -17.55
CA ILE A 311 -9.47 -6.16 -16.14
C ILE A 311 -10.79 -5.57 -15.65
N GLY A 312 -11.08 -4.31 -15.99
CA GLY A 312 -12.35 -3.65 -15.66
C GLY A 312 -13.57 -4.38 -16.21
N SER A 313 -13.47 -5.02 -17.39
CA SER A 313 -14.57 -5.77 -18.01
C SER A 313 -14.99 -7.03 -17.23
N TYR A 314 -14.12 -7.54 -16.34
CA TYR A 314 -14.42 -8.63 -15.40
C TYR A 314 -15.10 -8.16 -14.12
N GLY A 315 -15.38 -6.86 -13.98
CA GLY A 315 -15.96 -6.29 -12.75
C GLY A 315 -14.93 -6.08 -11.64
N ILE A 316 -13.64 -6.11 -11.97
CA ILE A 316 -12.52 -5.85 -11.05
C ILE A 316 -12.03 -4.41 -11.27
N ARG A 317 -12.19 -3.55 -10.27
CA ARG A 317 -11.75 -2.15 -10.34
C ARG A 317 -10.25 -2.05 -10.33
N VAL A 318 -9.68 -1.29 -11.27
CA VAL A 318 -8.25 -0.99 -11.31
C VAL A 318 -7.95 0.28 -10.51
N MET A 319 -6.98 0.19 -9.62
CA MET A 319 -6.24 1.30 -9.03
C MET A 319 -4.81 1.22 -9.55
N ALA A 320 -4.09 2.33 -9.66
CA ALA A 320 -2.75 2.29 -10.24
C ALA A 320 -1.75 3.23 -9.55
N GLY A 321 -0.48 2.79 -9.52
CA GLY A 321 0.66 3.59 -9.10
C GLY A 321 1.38 4.20 -10.29
N PHE A 322 1.79 5.46 -10.14
CA PHE A 322 2.58 6.23 -11.09
C PHE A 322 3.79 6.85 -10.42
N ILE A 323 4.90 6.89 -11.12
CA ILE A 323 6.16 7.45 -10.64
C ILE A 323 6.66 8.44 -11.68
N ILE A 324 7.17 9.58 -11.21
CA ILE A 324 7.83 10.61 -12.03
C ILE A 324 9.27 10.79 -11.57
N GLY A 325 10.16 11.12 -12.50
CA GLY A 325 11.57 11.40 -12.22
C GLY A 325 12.52 10.25 -12.56
N PHE A 326 12.14 9.38 -13.48
CA PHE A 326 13.05 8.37 -14.03
C PHE A 326 14.20 9.00 -14.82
N ASP A 327 15.37 8.38 -14.77
CA ASP A 327 16.49 8.77 -15.62
C ASP A 327 16.11 8.63 -17.11
N GLY A 328 16.42 9.64 -17.90
CA GLY A 328 16.07 9.70 -19.33
C GLY A 328 14.62 10.05 -19.62
N GLU A 329 13.79 10.27 -18.59
CA GLU A 329 12.42 10.73 -18.75
C GLU A 329 12.38 12.13 -19.38
N LYS A 330 11.55 12.33 -20.40
CA LYS A 330 11.41 13.63 -21.09
C LYS A 330 10.46 14.53 -20.33
N SER A 331 10.64 15.85 -20.50
CA SER A 331 9.70 16.89 -20.05
C SER A 331 8.25 16.56 -20.45
N GLY A 332 7.28 16.97 -19.63
CA GLY A 332 5.86 16.66 -19.84
C GLY A 332 5.45 15.26 -19.36
N ALA A 333 6.22 14.63 -18.49
CA ALA A 333 5.87 13.34 -17.91
C ALA A 333 4.54 13.39 -17.13
N GLY A 334 4.33 14.47 -16.37
CA GLY A 334 3.07 14.72 -15.68
C GLY A 334 1.88 14.79 -16.63
N ASP A 335 2.02 15.47 -17.76
CA ASP A 335 0.97 15.58 -18.80
C ASP A 335 0.61 14.20 -19.38
N ARG A 336 1.62 13.40 -19.71
CA ARG A 336 1.41 12.03 -20.23
C ARG A 336 0.66 11.14 -19.23
N ILE A 337 0.97 11.25 -17.93
CA ILE A 337 0.25 10.52 -16.87
C ILE A 337 -1.20 11.01 -16.79
N VAL A 338 -1.44 12.32 -16.76
CA VAL A 338 -2.81 12.89 -16.72
C VAL A 338 -3.63 12.45 -17.91
N GLU A 339 -3.05 12.48 -19.11
CA GLU A 339 -3.72 12.02 -20.34
C GLU A 339 -4.06 10.54 -20.28
N PHE A 340 -3.12 9.69 -19.89
CA PHE A 340 -3.31 8.25 -19.74
C PHE A 340 -4.43 7.93 -18.73
N VAL A 341 -4.38 8.52 -17.52
CA VAL A 341 -5.38 8.32 -16.47
C VAL A 341 -6.75 8.85 -16.88
N SER A 342 -6.81 9.93 -17.65
CA SER A 342 -8.07 10.48 -18.16
C SER A 342 -8.70 9.58 -19.23
N ARG A 343 -7.89 8.99 -20.13
CA ARG A 343 -8.37 8.05 -21.17
C ARG A 343 -8.85 6.73 -20.59
N THR A 344 -8.08 6.14 -19.68
CA THR A 344 -8.43 4.87 -19.03
C THR A 344 -9.56 5.02 -18.01
N GLY A 345 -9.70 6.22 -17.43
CA GLY A 345 -10.69 6.50 -16.41
C GLY A 345 -10.30 6.01 -15.00
N ILE A 346 -9.09 5.49 -14.78
CA ILE A 346 -8.65 4.95 -13.48
C ILE A 346 -9.05 5.88 -12.34
N PRO A 347 -9.90 5.41 -11.39
CA PRO A 347 -10.43 6.27 -10.32
C PRO A 347 -9.36 6.71 -9.32
N ALA A 348 -8.52 5.77 -8.87
CA ALA A 348 -7.46 6.01 -7.91
C ALA A 348 -6.09 5.83 -8.58
N ALA A 349 -5.45 6.95 -8.92
CA ALA A 349 -4.13 7.04 -9.51
C ALA A 349 -3.17 7.62 -8.46
N MET A 350 -2.46 6.77 -7.73
CA MET A 350 -1.42 7.20 -6.80
C MET A 350 -0.22 7.70 -7.60
N MET A 351 0.27 8.88 -7.27
CA MET A 351 1.51 9.40 -7.87
C MET A 351 2.56 9.64 -6.80
N GLY A 352 3.81 9.38 -7.12
CA GLY A 352 4.95 9.67 -6.28
C GLY A 352 6.17 10.07 -7.10
N MET A 353 7.11 10.77 -6.47
CA MET A 353 8.44 10.98 -7.06
C MET A 353 9.32 9.75 -6.78
N LEU A 354 10.16 9.41 -7.76
CA LEU A 354 11.06 8.26 -7.66
C LEU A 354 11.97 8.40 -6.43
N GLN A 355 12.05 7.34 -5.64
CA GLN A 355 12.95 7.25 -4.49
C GLN A 355 13.94 6.11 -4.70
N ALA A 356 15.20 6.37 -4.45
CA ALA A 356 16.21 5.33 -4.32
C ALA A 356 16.10 4.72 -2.92
N LEU A 357 15.36 3.61 -2.81
CA LEU A 357 15.24 2.89 -1.54
C LEU A 357 16.53 2.13 -1.24
N PRO A 358 16.93 2.02 0.04
CA PRO A 358 18.17 1.38 0.43
C PRO A 358 18.33 -0.04 -0.13
N ASN A 359 19.54 -0.36 -0.59
CA ASN A 359 19.92 -1.67 -1.14
C ASN A 359 19.21 -2.09 -2.43
N THR A 360 18.41 -1.22 -3.07
CA THR A 360 17.81 -1.50 -4.39
C THR A 360 18.86 -1.36 -5.51
N GLY A 361 18.54 -1.91 -6.69
CA GLY A 361 19.39 -1.73 -7.88
C GLY A 361 19.59 -0.26 -8.23
N LEU A 362 18.55 0.56 -8.08
CA LEU A 362 18.60 2.01 -8.27
C LEU A 362 19.54 2.67 -7.26
N TRP A 363 19.44 2.31 -5.98
CA TRP A 363 20.33 2.80 -4.93
C TRP A 363 21.80 2.56 -5.27
N HIS A 364 22.18 1.32 -5.54
CA HIS A 364 23.56 0.96 -5.84
C HIS A 364 24.09 1.62 -7.12
N ARG A 365 23.23 1.80 -8.13
CA ARG A 365 23.61 2.52 -9.35
C ARG A 365 23.89 3.99 -9.05
N LEU A 366 22.99 4.66 -8.35
CA LEU A 366 23.13 6.07 -8.01
C LEU A 366 24.27 6.34 -7.01
N GLU A 367 24.52 5.42 -6.08
CA GLU A 367 25.68 5.45 -5.18
C GLU A 367 26.99 5.43 -5.97
N LYS A 368 27.12 4.50 -6.91
CA LYS A 368 28.28 4.39 -7.80
C LYS A 368 28.48 5.62 -8.69
N GLU A 369 27.40 6.25 -9.09
CA GLU A 369 27.40 7.49 -9.88
C GLU A 369 27.64 8.75 -9.01
N GLY A 370 27.67 8.63 -7.68
CA GLY A 370 27.82 9.76 -6.75
C GLY A 370 26.62 10.69 -6.74
N ARG A 371 25.44 10.19 -7.03
CA ARG A 371 24.19 10.98 -7.17
C ARG A 371 23.23 10.84 -5.99
N LEU A 372 23.49 9.97 -5.00
CA LEU A 372 22.67 9.89 -3.80
C LEU A 372 22.85 11.16 -2.96
N ILE A 373 21.72 11.70 -2.47
CA ILE A 373 21.72 12.80 -1.50
C ILE A 373 21.86 12.18 -0.11
N GLN A 374 22.82 12.67 0.71
CA GLN A 374 23.06 12.12 2.04
C GLN A 374 21.85 12.35 2.96
N GLU A 375 21.57 11.38 3.83
CA GLU A 375 20.37 11.30 4.67
C GLU A 375 20.10 12.53 5.57
N LYS A 376 21.13 13.33 5.89
CA LYS A 376 20.98 14.59 6.64
C LYS A 376 20.09 15.62 5.94
N ASP A 377 20.01 15.51 4.62
CA ASP A 377 19.26 16.42 3.74
C ASP A 377 18.01 15.74 3.16
N ALA A 378 17.78 14.45 3.45
CA ALA A 378 16.62 13.71 2.96
C ALA A 378 15.34 14.15 3.69
N ALA A 379 14.32 14.46 2.92
CA ALA A 379 13.04 14.92 3.44
C ALA A 379 12.34 13.85 4.32
N LYS A 380 11.57 14.33 5.31
CA LYS A 380 10.99 13.51 6.39
C LYS A 380 9.62 12.89 6.06
N GLY A 381 9.23 12.83 4.82
CA GLY A 381 7.88 12.41 4.43
C GLY A 381 7.82 11.10 3.63
N VAL A 382 6.67 10.85 3.04
CA VAL A 382 6.43 9.75 2.09
C VAL A 382 6.78 10.17 0.66
N ASN A 383 6.96 9.21 -0.25
CA ASN A 383 7.31 9.50 -1.66
C ASN A 383 6.31 10.40 -2.41
N GLN A 384 5.07 10.54 -1.92
CA GLN A 384 4.09 11.48 -2.47
C GLN A 384 4.32 12.93 -2.02
N THR A 385 5.08 13.17 -0.95
CA THR A 385 5.31 14.49 -0.35
C THR A 385 6.80 14.82 -0.21
N ASN A 386 7.69 14.00 -0.79
CA ASN A 386 9.13 14.23 -0.82
C ASN A 386 9.65 14.50 -2.22
N LEU A 387 10.67 15.36 -2.31
CA LEU A 387 11.51 15.44 -3.50
C LEU A 387 12.33 14.13 -3.65
N LEU A 388 12.95 13.95 -4.83
CA LEU A 388 13.85 12.83 -5.07
C LEU A 388 15.03 12.88 -4.08
N ASN A 389 15.44 11.73 -3.56
CA ASN A 389 16.59 11.60 -2.66
C ASN A 389 17.91 11.37 -3.40
N PHE A 390 17.98 11.80 -4.65
CA PHE A 390 19.17 11.75 -5.50
C PHE A 390 19.16 12.91 -6.51
N VAL A 391 20.31 13.17 -7.13
CA VAL A 391 20.44 14.17 -8.19
C VAL A 391 19.90 13.59 -9.50
N PRO A 392 18.72 14.09 -10.00
CA PRO A 392 18.12 13.55 -11.22
C PRO A 392 18.83 14.07 -12.48
N THR A 393 18.54 13.47 -13.65
CA THR A 393 19.06 13.89 -14.96
C THR A 393 18.33 15.09 -15.56
N ARG A 394 17.18 15.50 -15.00
CA ARG A 394 16.42 16.71 -15.32
C ARG A 394 16.42 17.66 -14.12
N PRO A 395 16.18 18.96 -14.30
CA PRO A 395 16.07 19.89 -13.17
C PRO A 395 15.00 19.40 -12.17
N ILE A 396 15.38 19.30 -10.89
CA ILE A 396 14.49 18.80 -9.84
C ILE A 396 13.23 19.67 -9.69
N ARG A 397 13.38 21.01 -9.90
CA ARG A 397 12.26 21.96 -9.87
C ARG A 397 11.25 21.70 -10.98
N GLU A 398 11.72 21.32 -12.17
CA GLU A 398 10.86 20.95 -13.30
C GLU A 398 10.05 19.70 -12.97
N ILE A 399 10.72 18.63 -12.52
CA ILE A 399 10.07 17.35 -12.14
C ILE A 399 9.03 17.58 -11.05
N ALA A 400 9.38 18.32 -10.00
CA ALA A 400 8.49 18.57 -8.88
C ALA A 400 7.27 19.42 -9.27
N ASN A 401 7.45 20.43 -10.14
CA ASN A 401 6.34 21.23 -10.65
C ASN A 401 5.41 20.41 -11.55
N GLU A 402 5.95 19.56 -12.43
CA GLU A 402 5.16 18.63 -13.25
C GLU A 402 4.37 17.66 -12.37
N TYR A 403 4.98 17.16 -11.28
CA TYR A 403 4.32 16.28 -10.32
C TYR A 403 3.14 16.96 -9.62
N VAL A 404 3.35 18.16 -9.04
CA VAL A 404 2.31 18.91 -8.34
C VAL A 404 1.17 19.28 -9.28
N ASP A 405 1.49 19.77 -10.50
CA ASP A 405 0.48 20.11 -11.50
C ASP A 405 -0.35 18.88 -11.89
N ALA A 406 0.31 17.78 -12.23
CA ALA A 406 -0.37 16.56 -12.62
C ALA A 406 -1.28 16.03 -11.49
N PHE A 407 -0.80 15.99 -10.24
CA PHE A 407 -1.59 15.57 -9.10
C PHE A 407 -2.81 16.49 -8.89
N CYS A 408 -2.62 17.80 -8.96
CA CYS A 408 -3.69 18.78 -8.83
C CYS A 408 -4.75 18.67 -9.93
N ARG A 409 -4.36 18.38 -11.16
CA ARG A 409 -5.28 18.16 -12.30
C ARG A 409 -6.03 16.85 -12.18
N LEU A 410 -5.37 15.77 -11.79
CA LEU A 410 -6.01 14.45 -11.59
C LEU A 410 -7.11 14.50 -10.52
N TYR A 411 -6.92 15.29 -9.48
CA TYR A 411 -7.86 15.40 -8.35
C TYR A 411 -8.60 16.73 -8.32
N GLU A 412 -8.68 17.45 -9.47
CA GLU A 412 -9.61 18.54 -9.65
C GLU A 412 -11.05 17.97 -9.60
N PRO A 413 -11.97 18.54 -8.79
CA PRO A 413 -13.27 17.93 -8.50
C PRO A 413 -14.12 17.56 -9.72
N HIS A 414 -14.17 18.44 -10.74
CA HIS A 414 -14.94 18.16 -11.96
C HIS A 414 -14.30 17.04 -12.78
N ALA A 415 -12.98 17.11 -12.98
CA ALA A 415 -12.21 16.12 -13.73
C ALA A 415 -12.30 14.72 -13.03
N TYR A 416 -12.23 14.71 -11.70
CA TYR A 416 -12.36 13.48 -10.93
C TYR A 416 -13.72 12.81 -11.12
N ILE A 417 -14.83 13.57 -10.97
CA ILE A 417 -16.19 13.02 -11.15
C ILE A 417 -16.39 12.48 -12.56
N ASP A 418 -15.92 13.20 -13.59
CA ASP A 418 -16.05 12.76 -14.99
C ASP A 418 -15.27 11.47 -15.24
N ARG A 419 -14.04 11.41 -14.75
CA ARG A 419 -13.16 10.25 -14.87
C ARG A 419 -13.76 9.01 -14.19
N VAL A 420 -14.19 9.14 -12.95
CA VAL A 420 -14.85 8.06 -12.21
C VAL A 420 -16.13 7.61 -12.93
N THR A 421 -16.93 8.57 -13.41
CA THR A 421 -18.15 8.25 -14.17
C THR A 421 -17.81 7.47 -15.45
N HIS A 422 -16.81 7.91 -16.21
CA HIS A 422 -16.37 7.23 -17.42
C HIS A 422 -15.96 5.78 -17.14
N TYR A 423 -15.17 5.55 -16.10
CA TYR A 423 -14.72 4.21 -15.69
C TYR A 423 -15.90 3.29 -15.36
N TYR A 424 -16.80 3.73 -14.48
CA TYR A 424 -17.93 2.90 -14.03
C TYR A 424 -19.00 2.65 -15.09
N LEU A 425 -19.06 3.45 -16.15
CA LEU A 425 -19.91 3.17 -17.30
C LEU A 425 -19.36 2.05 -18.19
N LYS A 426 -18.04 1.86 -18.22
CA LYS A 426 -17.37 0.79 -18.97
C LYS A 426 -17.18 -0.50 -18.16
N MET A 427 -17.15 -0.38 -16.83
CA MET A 427 -16.86 -1.49 -15.94
C MET A 427 -17.87 -2.62 -16.10
N GLY A 428 -17.40 -3.86 -16.10
CA GLY A 428 -18.24 -5.04 -16.11
C GLY A 428 -19.01 -5.23 -14.80
N LEU A 429 -20.05 -6.07 -14.86
CA LEU A 429 -20.83 -6.40 -13.67
C LEU A 429 -20.09 -7.38 -12.76
N PRO A 430 -20.30 -7.30 -11.44
CA PRO A 430 -19.76 -8.27 -10.49
C PRO A 430 -20.26 -9.70 -10.80
N ARG A 431 -19.34 -10.63 -11.03
CA ARG A 431 -19.67 -12.00 -11.47
C ARG A 431 -20.00 -12.94 -10.30
N TRP A 432 -19.52 -12.66 -9.11
CA TRP A 432 -19.74 -13.49 -7.91
C TRP A 432 -21.19 -13.59 -7.47
N GLN A 433 -22.02 -12.59 -7.77
CA GLN A 433 -23.42 -12.50 -7.30
C GLN A 433 -24.28 -13.71 -7.70
N GLN A 434 -24.02 -14.33 -8.85
CA GLN A 434 -24.74 -15.51 -9.32
C GLN A 434 -24.46 -16.78 -8.50
N TYR A 435 -23.39 -16.78 -7.70
CA TYR A 435 -22.98 -17.94 -6.88
C TYR A 435 -23.45 -17.83 -5.44
N VAL A 436 -24.04 -16.71 -5.01
CA VAL A 436 -24.54 -16.54 -3.66
C VAL A 436 -25.70 -17.52 -3.43
N PRO A 437 -25.59 -18.47 -2.46
CA PRO A 437 -26.66 -19.43 -2.24
C PRO A 437 -27.93 -18.76 -1.71
N ALA A 438 -29.10 -19.21 -2.18
CA ALA A 438 -30.39 -18.67 -1.77
C ALA A 438 -30.64 -18.77 -0.25
N ALA A 439 -29.98 -19.71 0.43
CA ALA A 439 -30.05 -19.87 1.88
C ALA A 439 -29.54 -18.68 2.69
N PHE A 440 -28.63 -17.88 2.12
CA PHE A 440 -28.11 -16.66 2.77
C PHE A 440 -28.99 -15.43 2.52
N GLY A 441 -30.07 -15.59 1.75
CA GLY A 441 -31.05 -14.52 1.51
C GLY A 441 -30.52 -13.39 0.63
N LYS A 442 -31.27 -12.29 0.61
CA LYS A 442 -30.82 -11.03 0.01
C LYS A 442 -29.78 -10.40 0.94
N ALA A 443 -28.86 -9.60 0.36
CA ALA A 443 -27.90 -8.81 1.11
C ALA A 443 -28.56 -8.16 2.35
N ALA A 444 -27.86 -8.20 3.48
CA ALA A 444 -28.34 -7.54 4.69
C ALA A 444 -28.68 -6.07 4.39
N PRO A 445 -29.75 -5.52 4.98
CA PRO A 445 -30.07 -4.11 4.79
C PRO A 445 -28.88 -3.25 5.24
N PRO A 446 -28.61 -2.10 4.58
CA PRO A 446 -27.53 -1.21 4.97
C PRO A 446 -27.65 -0.82 6.45
N SER A 447 -26.54 -0.80 7.15
CA SER A 447 -26.51 -0.37 8.54
C SER A 447 -26.88 1.12 8.65
N TRP A 448 -27.27 1.56 9.85
CA TRP A 448 -27.50 3.00 10.09
C TRP A 448 -26.25 3.84 9.79
N THR A 449 -25.06 3.29 10.02
CA THR A 449 -23.79 3.94 9.71
C THR A 449 -23.64 4.16 8.19
N ASP A 450 -23.97 3.14 7.37
CA ASP A 450 -23.91 3.25 5.90
C ASP A 450 -24.92 4.27 5.37
N VAL A 451 -26.14 4.26 5.90
CA VAL A 451 -27.18 5.26 5.54
C VAL A 451 -26.73 6.67 5.92
N ARG A 452 -26.18 6.85 7.12
CA ARG A 452 -25.62 8.14 7.56
C ARG A 452 -24.47 8.60 6.66
N ALA A 453 -23.55 7.72 6.34
CA ALA A 453 -22.43 8.03 5.45
C ALA A 453 -22.93 8.46 4.06
N LEU A 454 -23.87 7.72 3.49
CA LEU A 454 -24.50 8.06 2.22
C LEU A 454 -25.18 9.44 2.27
N LEU A 455 -25.96 9.74 3.32
CA LEU A 455 -26.61 11.04 3.48
C LEU A 455 -25.58 12.19 3.58
N ILE A 456 -24.46 11.98 4.26
CA ILE A 456 -23.39 12.98 4.35
C ILE A 456 -22.72 13.19 2.97
N VAL A 457 -22.47 12.13 2.21
CA VAL A 457 -21.90 12.23 0.84
C VAL A 457 -22.88 13.00 -0.07
N ILE A 458 -24.17 12.65 -0.04
CA ILE A 458 -25.20 13.36 -0.80
C ILE A 458 -25.26 14.83 -0.40
N TRP A 459 -25.24 15.14 0.89
CA TRP A 459 -25.24 16.51 1.40
C TRP A 459 -24.01 17.29 0.92
N ARG A 460 -22.80 16.75 1.12
CA ARG A 460 -21.55 17.42 0.76
C ARG A 460 -21.43 17.59 -0.76
N GLN A 461 -21.51 16.51 -1.52
CA GLN A 461 -21.25 16.51 -2.96
C GLN A 461 -22.47 16.88 -3.81
N GLY A 462 -23.67 16.49 -3.36
CA GLY A 462 -24.90 16.71 -4.13
C GLY A 462 -25.59 18.04 -3.85
N LEU A 463 -25.28 18.74 -2.73
CA LEU A 463 -25.93 20.00 -2.38
C LEU A 463 -24.96 21.15 -2.12
N GLN A 464 -23.89 20.93 -1.35
CA GLN A 464 -22.99 22.03 -0.93
C GLN A 464 -21.97 22.44 -1.99
N ARG A 465 -21.36 21.47 -2.72
CA ARG A 465 -20.28 21.75 -3.65
C ARG A 465 -20.81 22.36 -4.95
N ASP A 466 -19.96 23.12 -5.63
CA ASP A 466 -20.18 23.65 -6.98
C ASP A 466 -20.36 22.53 -8.03
N THR A 467 -19.77 21.37 -7.79
CA THR A 467 -19.90 20.16 -8.62
C THR A 467 -21.26 19.44 -8.48
N ARG A 468 -22.20 19.93 -7.64
CA ARG A 468 -23.48 19.25 -7.31
C ARG A 468 -24.28 18.78 -8.51
N TRP A 469 -24.41 19.60 -9.56
CA TRP A 469 -25.17 19.22 -10.76
C TRP A 469 -24.47 18.10 -11.56
N ARG A 470 -23.13 18.10 -11.58
CA ARG A 470 -22.33 17.06 -12.19
C ARG A 470 -22.46 15.75 -11.42
N PHE A 471 -22.41 15.80 -10.10
CA PHE A 471 -22.65 14.66 -9.22
C PHE A 471 -24.00 13.99 -9.53
N TRP A 472 -25.12 14.74 -9.53
CA TRP A 472 -26.45 14.18 -9.80
C TRP A 472 -26.57 13.61 -11.21
N ARG A 473 -26.02 14.33 -12.21
CA ARG A 473 -26.02 13.83 -13.60
C ARG A 473 -25.25 12.52 -13.71
N SER A 474 -24.10 12.39 -13.08
CA SER A 474 -23.25 11.20 -13.08
C SER A 474 -23.93 10.04 -12.34
N LEU A 475 -24.50 10.31 -11.19
CA LEU A 475 -25.27 9.31 -10.41
C LEU A 475 -26.44 8.73 -11.23
N LEU A 476 -27.26 9.58 -11.84
CA LEU A 476 -28.37 9.14 -12.69
C LEU A 476 -27.87 8.36 -13.92
N LYS A 477 -26.76 8.79 -14.53
CA LYS A 477 -26.18 8.13 -15.68
C LYS A 477 -25.69 6.70 -15.34
N VAL A 478 -24.96 6.53 -14.24
CA VAL A 478 -24.50 5.20 -13.78
C VAL A 478 -25.68 4.35 -13.32
N ALA A 479 -26.64 4.89 -12.58
CA ALA A 479 -27.84 4.17 -12.13
C ALA A 479 -28.68 3.61 -13.30
N ARG A 480 -28.68 4.31 -14.44
CA ARG A 480 -29.43 3.84 -15.64
C ARG A 480 -28.67 2.83 -16.49
N HIS A 481 -27.34 2.99 -16.62
CA HIS A 481 -26.55 2.21 -17.55
C HIS A 481 -25.83 1.01 -16.91
N ASN A 482 -25.43 1.16 -15.64
CA ASN A 482 -24.71 0.12 -14.91
C ASN A 482 -25.08 0.11 -13.40
N PRO A 483 -26.36 -0.21 -13.06
CA PRO A 483 -26.83 -0.15 -11.68
C PRO A 483 -26.11 -1.12 -10.73
N GLY A 484 -25.55 -2.22 -11.24
CA GLY A 484 -24.86 -3.22 -10.42
C GLY A 484 -23.56 -2.73 -9.77
N VAL A 485 -23.01 -1.61 -10.23
CA VAL A 485 -21.77 -1.01 -9.67
C VAL A 485 -22.02 0.30 -8.92
N LEU A 486 -23.30 0.66 -8.70
CA LEU A 486 -23.68 1.96 -8.16
C LEU A 486 -23.12 2.21 -6.75
N GLU A 487 -23.11 1.19 -5.90
CA GLU A 487 -22.54 1.27 -4.56
C GLU A 487 -21.04 1.59 -4.61
N GLN A 488 -20.28 0.83 -5.39
CA GLN A 488 -18.84 1.07 -5.57
C GLN A 488 -18.55 2.45 -6.17
N PHE A 489 -19.38 2.90 -7.11
CA PHE A 489 -19.29 4.24 -7.70
C PHE A 489 -19.44 5.34 -6.64
N LEU A 490 -20.43 5.22 -5.75
CA LEU A 490 -20.65 6.19 -4.67
C LEU A 490 -19.51 6.21 -3.64
N VAL A 491 -19.02 5.04 -3.26
CA VAL A 491 -17.84 4.92 -2.38
C VAL A 491 -16.63 5.61 -2.98
N VAL A 492 -16.36 5.37 -4.26
CA VAL A 492 -15.21 5.99 -4.94
C VAL A 492 -15.40 7.50 -5.13
N LEU A 493 -16.61 7.97 -5.40
CA LEU A 493 -16.88 9.41 -5.41
C LEU A 493 -16.63 10.07 -4.04
N ALA A 494 -16.93 9.35 -2.94
CA ALA A 494 -16.65 9.86 -1.60
C ALA A 494 -15.15 10.09 -1.36
N HIS A 495 -14.25 9.34 -2.01
CA HIS A 495 -12.80 9.52 -1.91
C HIS A 495 -12.34 10.94 -2.36
N ASN A 496 -13.16 11.65 -3.14
CA ASN A 496 -12.87 13.04 -3.52
C ASN A 496 -12.67 13.96 -2.30
N GLU A 497 -13.35 13.69 -1.18
CA GLU A 497 -13.20 14.48 0.06
C GLU A 497 -11.77 14.40 0.61
N HIS A 498 -11.17 13.22 0.56
CA HIS A 498 -9.79 12.99 0.96
C HIS A 498 -8.80 13.63 -0.03
N PHE A 499 -9.00 13.38 -1.32
CA PHE A 499 -8.08 13.87 -2.35
C PHE A 499 -8.03 15.41 -2.45
N LEU A 500 -9.13 16.09 -2.15
CA LEU A 500 -9.16 17.55 -2.07
C LEU A 500 -8.24 18.10 -0.96
N GLU A 501 -8.24 17.46 0.19
CA GLU A 501 -7.33 17.83 1.28
C GLU A 501 -5.89 17.47 0.93
N TYR A 502 -5.69 16.26 0.41
CA TYR A 502 -4.36 15.74 0.11
C TYR A 502 -3.65 16.55 -0.98
N ARG A 503 -4.37 17.12 -1.96
CA ARG A 503 -3.83 18.11 -2.92
C ARG A 503 -3.14 19.27 -2.19
N GLY A 504 -3.79 19.82 -1.17
CA GLY A 504 -3.22 20.92 -0.37
C GLY A 504 -1.95 20.50 0.37
N ILE A 505 -1.91 19.27 0.88
CA ILE A 505 -0.72 18.71 1.55
C ILE A 505 0.43 18.58 0.54
N VAL A 506 0.20 17.92 -0.59
CA VAL A 506 1.22 17.74 -1.65
C VAL A 506 1.77 19.08 -2.11
N THR A 507 0.90 20.05 -2.42
CA THR A 507 1.32 21.37 -2.90
C THR A 507 2.19 22.09 -1.86
N ARG A 508 1.81 22.05 -0.59
CA ARG A 508 2.54 22.70 0.50
C ARG A 508 3.88 22.02 0.77
N GLU A 509 3.86 20.71 1.03
CA GLU A 509 5.07 19.96 1.41
C GLU A 509 6.15 20.01 0.31
N ILE A 510 5.76 19.86 -0.95
CA ILE A 510 6.70 19.98 -2.07
C ILE A 510 7.14 21.43 -2.26
N GLY A 511 6.22 22.38 -2.13
CA GLY A 511 6.54 23.82 -2.25
C GLY A 511 7.54 24.28 -1.19
N ASP A 512 7.39 23.86 0.06
CA ASP A 512 8.31 24.17 1.16
C ASP A 512 9.71 23.59 0.89
N GLN A 513 9.79 22.36 0.41
CA GLN A 513 11.08 21.74 0.04
C GLN A 513 11.73 22.43 -1.16
N LEU A 514 10.96 22.82 -2.19
CA LEU A 514 11.49 23.58 -3.32
C LEU A 514 12.00 24.97 -2.90
N ALA A 515 11.33 25.62 -1.94
CA ALA A 515 11.79 26.90 -1.42
C ALA A 515 13.10 26.79 -0.64
N ALA A 516 13.35 25.64 0.00
CA ALA A 516 14.59 25.37 0.75
C ALA A 516 15.77 24.98 -0.15
N LEU A 517 15.54 24.62 -1.43
CA LEU A 517 16.63 24.33 -2.36
C LEU A 517 17.42 25.60 -2.71
N PRO A 518 18.77 25.51 -2.82
CA PRO A 518 19.60 26.61 -3.33
C PRO A 518 19.06 27.14 -4.66
N ALA A 519 19.28 28.45 -4.93
CA ALA A 519 19.02 28.99 -6.25
C ALA A 519 19.89 28.24 -7.28
N GLU A 520 19.29 27.76 -8.36
CA GLU A 520 20.06 27.12 -9.44
C GLU A 520 21.06 28.14 -10.00
N GLU A 521 22.34 27.83 -9.92
CA GLU A 521 23.32 28.55 -10.72
C GLU A 521 23.01 28.28 -12.21
N PRO A 522 22.97 29.31 -13.06
CA PRO A 522 22.72 29.08 -14.48
C PRO A 522 23.80 28.12 -15.00
N VAL A 523 23.39 27.01 -15.57
CA VAL A 523 24.28 26.02 -16.20
C VAL A 523 25.15 26.76 -17.20
N SER A 524 26.40 26.98 -16.84
CA SER A 524 27.39 27.55 -17.76
C SER A 524 27.48 26.60 -18.95
N ALA A 525 27.16 27.10 -20.15
CA ALA A 525 27.27 26.33 -21.37
C ALA A 525 28.70 25.72 -21.46
N PRO A 526 28.85 24.47 -21.86
CA PRO A 526 30.17 23.85 -21.96
C PRO A 526 31.00 24.72 -22.93
N GLN A 527 32.09 25.27 -22.39
CA GLN A 527 33.09 25.99 -23.23
C GLN A 527 33.60 24.98 -24.25
N ARG A 528 33.20 25.22 -25.52
CA ARG A 528 33.87 24.56 -26.65
C ARG A 528 35.31 25.05 -26.63
N GLU A 529 36.22 24.29 -26.09
CA GLU A 529 37.64 24.47 -26.36
C GLU A 529 37.85 24.31 -27.86
N LEU A 530 38.01 25.47 -28.48
CA LEU A 530 38.60 25.57 -29.82
C LEU A 530 40.06 25.13 -29.71
N GLN A 531 40.34 23.87 -29.92
CA GLN A 531 41.69 23.45 -30.29
C GLN A 531 41.96 23.95 -31.72
N ARG A 532 42.64 25.09 -31.78
CA ARG A 532 43.42 25.51 -32.97
C ARG A 532 44.85 25.14 -32.70
N ALA A 533 45.35 24.10 -33.38
CA ALA A 533 46.70 24.02 -33.97
C ALA A 533 46.86 22.64 -34.60
#